data_3fd7b1443690fa4fd5fe3b09f5fc45e9
#
_entry.id   3fd7b1443690fa4fd5fe3b09f5fc45e9
#
_cell.length_a   1.000
_cell.length_b   1.000
_cell.length_c   1.000
_cell.angle_alpha   90.00
_cell.angle_beta   90.00
_cell.angle_gamma   90.00
#
_symmetry.space_group_name_H-M   'P 1'
#
loop_
_entity.id
_entity.type
_entity.pdbx_description
1 polymer ?
#
loop_
_entity_poly.entity_id
_entity_poly.type
_entity_poly.pdbx_seq_one_letter_code
_entity_poly.pdbx_strand_id
1 'polypeptide(L)'
;RVSNHGGHVGPNLGITEATIALVYVFDIPEDKIVFDVSHQVYPYKMLTGRAYGYLDNKRFDDVSGYSSPEESPEYDCFEIGHTSTSVALATGLQKARDIRGGKENIVAVIGDGSLSGGEAFEGFDMAAEIGTNMIIVVNDNEMSIAENHGGLYGNLKLLRDTAGKAELNFFKAMGLDYVYVEDGNNIASLIAAFKQVKDAERPVVVHIHTEKGHGYAPAVENKERFHWSMPFDLETGNLKASAGDGEEYFPALIGQYLAEKAKNDPKLVAVVSAVPGGAGFTPEIRKQMGRQYIDVGIAEEEAVALSSGMAKGGARPVYTTYATFIQRTYDQIAQDLCVNGNAAVINVVGASVYGMNDITHICFFDIPMLSHIPNLVYLAPTTYEEFVAMEDWAIKQTEYPVAIRIPEALVAHSDEKYDTDYSQLNKYKMDKKGDTVAVIALGDFYQKGQKVVDMLAGKGINATLINPRFVSGIDEEMLESLKKDHKLVVTIEDGCIDGGFGERISRYYGPSEMKTICFGVRKALYDRYDVEQLLRDNHLTEEQIVVDVLNLI
;
A
#
# COMPACT_ATOMS: atom_id res chain seq x y z
N ARG A 1 10.00 -21.54 -7.51
CA ARG A 1 10.34 -20.17 -7.14
C ARG A 1 9.74 -19.80 -5.79
N VAL A 2 8.43 -19.76 -5.64
CA VAL A 2 7.75 -19.13 -4.49
C VAL A 2 8.13 -19.78 -3.16
N SER A 3 8.23 -21.11 -3.07
CA SER A 3 8.67 -21.80 -1.85
C SER A 3 10.12 -21.49 -1.42
N ASN A 4 10.97 -21.00 -2.33
CA ASN A 4 12.36 -20.66 -2.04
C ASN A 4 12.64 -19.16 -1.96
N HIS A 5 11.83 -18.36 -2.66
CA HIS A 5 12.06 -16.92 -2.82
C HIS A 5 11.00 -16.06 -2.10
N GLY A 6 9.81 -16.63 -1.86
CA GLY A 6 8.62 -15.91 -1.44
C GLY A 6 7.78 -15.41 -2.62
N GLY A 7 6.59 -14.91 -2.34
CA GLY A 7 5.66 -14.35 -3.32
C GLY A 7 4.22 -14.83 -3.17
N HIS A 8 3.39 -14.55 -4.18
CA HIS A 8 1.97 -14.90 -4.18
C HIS A 8 1.75 -16.35 -4.58
N VAL A 9 1.16 -17.17 -3.71
CA VAL A 9 0.92 -18.61 -3.91
C VAL A 9 -0.51 -18.85 -4.33
N GLY A 10 -1.44 -18.59 -3.43
CA GLY A 10 -2.87 -18.91 -3.61
C GLY A 10 -3.49 -18.27 -4.84
N PRO A 11 -3.28 -16.96 -5.09
CA PRO A 11 -3.80 -16.29 -6.29
C PRO A 11 -3.32 -16.91 -7.59
N ASN A 12 -2.03 -17.27 -7.69
CA ASN A 12 -1.46 -17.87 -8.90
C ASN A 12 -1.96 -19.28 -9.15
N LEU A 13 -2.04 -20.10 -8.11
CA LEU A 13 -2.57 -21.47 -8.23
C LEU A 13 -4.05 -21.47 -8.59
N GLY A 14 -4.84 -20.54 -8.02
CA GLY A 14 -6.28 -20.47 -8.27
C GLY A 14 -6.67 -20.06 -9.68
N ILE A 15 -5.77 -19.40 -10.45
CA ILE A 15 -6.08 -18.88 -11.80
C ILE A 15 -5.30 -19.61 -12.91
N THR A 16 -4.50 -20.60 -12.58
CA THR A 16 -3.61 -21.28 -13.56
C THR A 16 -4.39 -21.82 -14.77
N GLU A 17 -5.47 -22.55 -14.54
CA GLU A 17 -6.30 -23.14 -15.59
C GLU A 17 -6.97 -22.06 -16.45
N ALA A 18 -7.46 -20.98 -15.83
CA ALA A 18 -8.06 -19.88 -16.57
C ALA A 18 -7.02 -19.14 -17.43
N THR A 19 -5.81 -18.95 -16.91
CA THR A 19 -4.71 -18.36 -17.70
C THR A 19 -4.32 -19.22 -18.89
N ILE A 20 -4.22 -20.54 -18.71
CA ILE A 20 -3.94 -21.48 -19.81
C ILE A 20 -5.05 -21.40 -20.86
N ALA A 21 -6.32 -21.39 -20.43
CA ALA A 21 -7.46 -21.31 -21.34
C ALA A 21 -7.51 -19.98 -22.10
N LEU A 22 -7.17 -18.85 -21.44
CA LEU A 22 -7.06 -17.54 -22.09
C LEU A 22 -5.99 -17.55 -23.19
N VAL A 23 -4.77 -17.99 -22.88
CA VAL A 23 -3.66 -18.08 -23.85
C VAL A 23 -3.97 -19.05 -24.98
N TYR A 24 -4.76 -20.10 -24.74
CA TYR A 24 -5.16 -21.07 -25.76
C TYR A 24 -6.24 -20.52 -26.70
N VAL A 25 -7.15 -19.68 -26.22
CA VAL A 25 -8.32 -19.21 -26.99
C VAL A 25 -8.05 -17.91 -27.72
N PHE A 26 -7.36 -16.98 -27.08
CA PHE A 26 -7.10 -15.65 -27.62
C PHE A 26 -5.78 -15.59 -28.37
N ASP A 27 -5.72 -14.77 -29.40
CA ASP A 27 -4.56 -14.64 -30.29
C ASP A 27 -3.60 -13.57 -29.73
N ILE A 28 -2.91 -13.90 -28.62
CA ILE A 28 -1.95 -12.99 -28.00
C ILE A 28 -0.60 -13.00 -28.75
N PRO A 29 0.06 -11.86 -28.94
CA PRO A 29 -0.18 -10.57 -28.30
C PRO A 29 -1.14 -9.62 -29.05
N GLU A 30 -1.75 -10.01 -30.16
CA GLU A 30 -2.73 -9.19 -30.88
C GLU A 30 -3.90 -8.86 -29.97
N ASP A 31 -4.60 -9.87 -29.46
CA ASP A 31 -5.59 -9.72 -28.39
C ASP A 31 -4.87 -9.26 -27.09
N LYS A 32 -5.48 -8.36 -26.34
CA LYS A 32 -4.85 -7.77 -25.15
C LYS A 32 -5.48 -8.32 -23.88
N ILE A 33 -4.64 -8.74 -22.93
CA ILE A 33 -5.08 -9.19 -21.62
C ILE A 33 -4.50 -8.27 -20.55
N VAL A 34 -5.39 -7.70 -19.72
CA VAL A 34 -5.03 -6.82 -18.59
C VAL A 34 -5.42 -7.50 -17.29
N PHE A 35 -4.44 -7.85 -16.47
CA PHE A 35 -4.66 -8.47 -15.16
C PHE A 35 -4.73 -7.41 -14.08
N ASP A 36 -5.81 -7.43 -13.30
CA ASP A 36 -5.97 -6.59 -12.11
C ASP A 36 -4.94 -6.94 -11.04
N VAL A 37 -4.39 -5.96 -10.31
CA VAL A 37 -3.28 -6.15 -9.38
C VAL A 37 -2.04 -6.76 -10.05
N SER A 38 -2.27 -7.70 -10.93
CA SER A 38 -1.31 -8.52 -11.67
C SER A 38 -0.39 -9.44 -10.82
N HIS A 39 -0.64 -9.56 -9.52
CA HIS A 39 0.10 -10.48 -8.63
C HIS A 39 -0.16 -11.97 -8.94
N GLN A 40 -1.14 -12.28 -9.77
CA GLN A 40 -1.53 -13.63 -10.22
C GLN A 40 -1.05 -13.96 -11.65
N VAL A 41 -0.08 -13.20 -12.19
CA VAL A 41 0.39 -13.35 -13.58
C VAL A 41 1.51 -14.37 -13.77
N TYR A 42 1.92 -15.13 -12.75
CA TYR A 42 3.03 -16.07 -12.90
C TYR A 42 2.79 -17.11 -14.01
N PRO A 43 1.61 -17.76 -14.10
CA PRO A 43 1.32 -18.64 -15.22
C PRO A 43 1.36 -17.95 -16.58
N TYR A 44 0.85 -16.71 -16.67
CA TYR A 44 0.90 -15.91 -17.90
C TYR A 44 2.33 -15.60 -18.32
N LYS A 45 3.18 -15.11 -17.40
CA LYS A 45 4.59 -14.86 -17.66
C LYS A 45 5.34 -16.13 -18.11
N MET A 46 5.04 -17.28 -17.49
CA MET A 46 5.65 -18.54 -17.89
C MET A 46 5.26 -18.94 -19.33
N LEU A 47 4.00 -18.77 -19.70
CA LEU A 47 3.48 -19.10 -21.04
C LEU A 47 3.95 -18.11 -22.11
N THR A 48 4.30 -16.88 -21.74
CA THR A 48 4.79 -15.82 -22.63
C THR A 48 6.31 -15.67 -22.62
N GLY A 49 7.05 -16.75 -22.37
CA GLY A 49 8.51 -16.82 -22.55
C GLY A 49 9.36 -16.53 -21.33
N ARG A 50 8.78 -16.18 -20.17
CA ARG A 50 9.50 -15.83 -18.93
C ARG A 50 9.56 -16.98 -17.92
N ALA A 51 9.36 -18.23 -18.35
CA ALA A 51 9.41 -19.41 -17.49
C ALA A 51 10.75 -19.57 -16.75
N TYR A 52 11.84 -19.07 -17.33
CA TYR A 52 13.16 -19.11 -16.72
C TYR A 52 13.21 -18.44 -15.34
N GLY A 53 12.49 -17.33 -15.14
CA GLY A 53 12.41 -16.64 -13.86
C GLY A 53 11.67 -17.41 -12.77
N TYR A 54 11.05 -18.53 -13.09
CA TYR A 54 10.33 -19.41 -12.16
C TYR A 54 10.98 -20.77 -11.96
N LEU A 55 11.80 -21.21 -12.91
CA LEU A 55 12.38 -22.54 -12.95
C LEU A 55 13.90 -22.56 -12.63
N ASP A 56 14.60 -21.44 -12.83
CA ASP A 56 16.02 -21.31 -12.54
C ASP A 56 16.26 -20.41 -11.32
N ASN A 57 16.77 -20.98 -10.23
CA ASN A 57 17.05 -20.28 -8.98
C ASN A 57 17.99 -19.05 -9.13
N LYS A 58 18.86 -19.07 -10.15
CA LYS A 58 19.81 -17.97 -10.41
C LYS A 58 19.16 -16.78 -11.13
N ARG A 59 17.94 -16.97 -11.60
CA ARG A 59 17.23 -16.01 -12.45
C ARG A 59 15.90 -15.57 -11.84
N PHE A 60 15.65 -15.85 -10.56
CA PHE A 60 14.38 -15.46 -9.91
C PHE A 60 14.16 -13.95 -9.92
N ASP A 61 15.22 -13.16 -9.80
CA ASP A 61 15.14 -11.71 -9.75
C ASP A 61 15.08 -11.06 -11.15
N ASP A 62 15.31 -11.84 -12.23
CA ASP A 62 15.18 -11.35 -13.61
C ASP A 62 13.71 -11.07 -14.01
N VAL A 63 12.74 -11.57 -13.25
CA VAL A 63 11.31 -11.45 -13.54
C VAL A 63 10.55 -10.98 -12.31
N SER A 64 9.84 -9.85 -12.44
CA SER A 64 9.02 -9.30 -11.36
C SER A 64 7.81 -10.17 -11.04
N GLY A 65 7.21 -9.96 -9.87
CA GLY A 65 5.97 -10.61 -9.46
C GLY A 65 4.70 -10.02 -10.07
N TYR A 66 4.84 -8.95 -10.84
CA TYR A 66 3.73 -8.18 -11.43
C TYR A 66 3.88 -8.06 -12.94
N SER A 67 2.83 -7.64 -13.64
CA SER A 67 2.88 -7.29 -15.06
C SER A 67 3.89 -6.15 -15.25
N SER A 68 4.80 -6.28 -16.23
CA SER A 68 5.83 -5.29 -16.49
C SER A 68 6.13 -5.14 -17.99
N PRO A 69 5.75 -4.00 -18.59
CA PRO A 69 6.11 -3.68 -19.97
C PRO A 69 7.62 -3.59 -20.21
N GLU A 70 8.44 -3.32 -19.19
CA GLU A 70 9.90 -3.33 -19.31
C GLU A 70 10.43 -4.74 -19.56
N GLU A 71 9.80 -5.77 -18.98
CA GLU A 71 10.16 -7.17 -19.23
C GLU A 71 9.65 -7.65 -20.59
N SER A 72 8.46 -7.26 -20.98
CA SER A 72 7.81 -7.71 -22.21
C SER A 72 6.72 -6.75 -22.66
N PRO A 73 7.07 -5.68 -23.42
CA PRO A 73 6.11 -4.68 -23.90
C PRO A 73 5.08 -5.25 -24.88
N GLU A 74 5.33 -6.44 -25.42
CA GLU A 74 4.46 -7.13 -26.35
C GLU A 74 3.27 -7.79 -25.63
N TYR A 75 3.53 -8.41 -24.47
CA TYR A 75 2.53 -9.17 -23.72
C TYR A 75 1.95 -8.40 -22.53
N ASP A 76 2.73 -7.57 -21.86
CA ASP A 76 2.32 -6.82 -20.68
C ASP A 76 1.97 -5.38 -21.09
N CYS A 77 0.68 -5.01 -21.07
CA CYS A 77 0.23 -3.70 -21.53
C CYS A 77 0.53 -2.57 -20.53
N PHE A 78 0.53 -2.88 -19.25
CA PHE A 78 0.66 -1.92 -18.15
C PHE A 78 1.48 -2.48 -16.99
N GLU A 79 2.18 -1.59 -16.29
CA GLU A 79 2.69 -1.86 -14.95
C GLU A 79 1.52 -1.73 -13.98
N ILE A 80 1.11 -2.80 -13.31
CA ILE A 80 -0.03 -2.82 -12.40
C ILE A 80 0.36 -3.55 -11.12
N GLY A 81 0.06 -2.96 -9.97
CA GLY A 81 0.20 -3.58 -8.66
C GLY A 81 -0.95 -3.24 -7.72
N HIS A 82 -1.63 -2.12 -7.97
CA HIS A 82 -2.84 -1.74 -7.24
C HIS A 82 -4.09 -2.37 -7.83
N THR A 83 -5.08 -2.60 -6.97
CA THR A 83 -6.33 -3.27 -7.29
C THR A 83 -7.30 -2.38 -8.08
N SER A 84 -8.33 -3.00 -8.66
CA SER A 84 -9.54 -2.35 -9.20
C SER A 84 -9.37 -1.57 -10.50
N THR A 85 -8.16 -1.51 -11.07
CA THR A 85 -7.82 -0.66 -12.21
C THR A 85 -7.97 -1.34 -13.56
N SER A 86 -7.95 -2.68 -13.62
CA SER A 86 -7.85 -3.43 -14.88
C SER A 86 -8.99 -3.16 -15.86
N VAL A 87 -10.23 -3.07 -15.34
CA VAL A 87 -11.41 -2.83 -16.17
C VAL A 87 -11.35 -1.42 -16.77
N ALA A 88 -11.00 -0.41 -15.96
CA ALA A 88 -10.85 0.97 -16.43
C ALA A 88 -9.73 1.12 -17.47
N LEU A 89 -8.56 0.51 -17.25
CA LEU A 89 -7.46 0.49 -18.22
C LEU A 89 -7.87 -0.22 -19.52
N ALA A 90 -8.60 -1.33 -19.42
CA ALA A 90 -9.08 -2.07 -20.58
C ALA A 90 -10.13 -1.29 -21.39
N THR A 91 -11.00 -0.47 -20.76
CA THR A 91 -11.90 0.42 -21.50
C THR A 91 -11.14 1.45 -22.33
N GLY A 92 -9.99 1.91 -21.83
CA GLY A 92 -9.07 2.77 -22.60
C GLY A 92 -8.53 2.07 -23.84
N LEU A 93 -8.08 0.81 -23.71
CA LEU A 93 -7.65 -0.01 -24.87
C LEU A 93 -8.81 -0.29 -25.83
N GLN A 94 -10.00 -0.63 -25.31
CA GLN A 94 -11.23 -0.83 -26.09
C GLN A 94 -11.51 0.41 -26.96
N LYS A 95 -11.52 1.59 -26.36
CA LYS A 95 -11.79 2.84 -27.09
C LYS A 95 -10.70 3.16 -28.12
N ALA A 96 -9.43 2.95 -27.77
CA ALA A 96 -8.31 3.15 -28.70
C ALA A 96 -8.38 2.20 -29.91
N ARG A 97 -8.75 0.93 -29.67
CA ARG A 97 -9.01 -0.06 -30.74
C ARG A 97 -10.13 0.43 -31.67
N ASP A 98 -11.25 0.84 -31.13
CA ASP A 98 -12.41 1.29 -31.90
C ASP A 98 -12.09 2.48 -32.77
N ILE A 99 -11.36 3.47 -32.26
CA ILE A 99 -10.90 4.65 -33.01
C ILE A 99 -9.99 4.25 -34.19
N ARG A 100 -9.14 3.24 -34.02
CA ARG A 100 -8.25 2.72 -35.07
C ARG A 100 -8.98 1.82 -36.08
N GLY A 101 -10.22 1.40 -35.77
CA GLY A 101 -10.96 0.40 -36.56
C GLY A 101 -10.40 -1.01 -36.41
N GLY A 102 -9.69 -1.28 -35.32
CA GLY A 102 -9.18 -2.60 -34.91
C GLY A 102 -10.30 -3.56 -34.51
N LYS A 103 -9.98 -4.84 -34.41
CA LYS A 103 -10.94 -5.90 -34.06
C LYS A 103 -10.42 -6.85 -32.98
N GLU A 104 -9.22 -6.62 -32.51
CA GLU A 104 -8.63 -7.41 -31.46
C GLU A 104 -9.52 -7.45 -30.21
N ASN A 105 -9.57 -8.59 -29.53
CA ASN A 105 -10.27 -8.71 -28.26
C ASN A 105 -9.49 -7.98 -27.16
N ILE A 106 -10.23 -7.30 -26.29
CA ILE A 106 -9.68 -6.70 -25.07
C ILE A 106 -10.26 -7.48 -23.88
N VAL A 107 -9.38 -8.10 -23.10
CA VAL A 107 -9.74 -8.93 -21.95
C VAL A 107 -9.22 -8.28 -20.68
N ALA A 108 -10.11 -7.96 -19.74
CA ALA A 108 -9.76 -7.61 -18.38
C ALA A 108 -9.96 -8.83 -17.48
N VAL A 109 -9.01 -9.11 -16.59
CA VAL A 109 -9.12 -10.17 -15.58
C VAL A 109 -9.08 -9.52 -14.21
N ILE A 110 -10.18 -9.62 -13.47
CA ILE A 110 -10.34 -9.00 -12.16
C ILE A 110 -10.76 -10.03 -11.11
N GLY A 111 -10.13 -10.00 -9.93
CA GLY A 111 -10.52 -10.81 -8.79
C GLY A 111 -11.74 -10.26 -8.07
N ASP A 112 -12.50 -11.12 -7.41
CA ASP A 112 -13.67 -10.74 -6.62
C ASP A 112 -13.35 -9.72 -5.52
N GLY A 113 -12.21 -9.84 -4.83
CA GLY A 113 -11.75 -8.85 -3.85
C GLY A 113 -11.63 -7.43 -4.42
N SER A 114 -11.13 -7.31 -5.65
CA SER A 114 -10.94 -6.01 -6.33
C SER A 114 -12.24 -5.36 -6.79
N LEU A 115 -13.35 -6.10 -6.81
CA LEU A 115 -14.66 -5.54 -7.18
C LEU A 115 -15.20 -4.55 -6.15
N SER A 116 -14.66 -4.48 -4.93
CA SER A 116 -15.10 -3.51 -3.92
C SER A 116 -14.55 -2.09 -4.16
N GLY A 117 -13.54 -1.92 -4.99
CA GLY A 117 -12.98 -0.60 -5.29
C GLY A 117 -13.87 0.23 -6.22
N GLY A 118 -13.99 1.54 -5.96
CA GLY A 118 -14.81 2.46 -6.76
C GLY A 118 -14.45 2.48 -8.23
N GLU A 119 -13.15 2.50 -8.56
CA GLU A 119 -12.65 2.51 -9.95
C GLU A 119 -13.12 1.28 -10.76
N ALA A 120 -13.29 0.10 -10.10
CA ALA A 120 -13.84 -1.06 -10.78
C ALA A 120 -15.27 -0.82 -11.23
N PHE A 121 -16.14 -0.22 -10.38
CA PHE A 121 -17.52 0.15 -10.75
C PHE A 121 -17.54 1.15 -11.89
N GLU A 122 -16.70 2.19 -11.86
CA GLU A 122 -16.54 3.16 -12.95
C GLU A 122 -16.10 2.47 -14.25
N GLY A 123 -15.18 1.52 -14.17
CA GLY A 123 -14.75 0.72 -15.30
C GLY A 123 -15.87 -0.13 -15.91
N PHE A 124 -16.68 -0.80 -15.11
CA PHE A 124 -17.85 -1.57 -15.59
C PHE A 124 -18.89 -0.66 -16.25
N ASP A 125 -19.20 0.48 -15.63
CA ASP A 125 -20.14 1.46 -16.15
C ASP A 125 -19.69 1.98 -17.52
N MET A 126 -18.41 2.36 -17.63
CA MET A 126 -17.83 2.85 -18.88
C MET A 126 -17.75 1.75 -19.97
N ALA A 127 -17.46 0.50 -19.61
CA ALA A 127 -17.49 -0.62 -20.54
C ALA A 127 -18.88 -0.80 -21.19
N ALA A 128 -19.92 -0.70 -20.38
CA ALA A 128 -21.31 -0.76 -20.84
C ALA A 128 -21.67 0.43 -21.75
N GLU A 129 -21.23 1.65 -21.41
CA GLU A 129 -21.49 2.87 -22.19
C GLU A 129 -20.76 2.82 -23.56
N ILE A 130 -19.52 2.36 -23.62
CA ILE A 130 -18.78 2.18 -24.89
C ILE A 130 -19.48 1.13 -25.75
N GLY A 131 -19.96 0.04 -25.16
CA GLY A 131 -20.87 -0.92 -25.75
C GLY A 131 -20.30 -1.83 -26.84
N THR A 132 -18.98 -1.78 -27.13
CA THR A 132 -18.30 -2.63 -28.12
C THR A 132 -17.63 -3.84 -27.45
N ASN A 133 -16.98 -4.71 -28.22
CA ASN A 133 -16.29 -5.90 -27.71
C ASN A 133 -15.35 -5.57 -26.54
N MET A 134 -15.62 -6.17 -25.41
CA MET A 134 -14.74 -6.25 -24.25
C MET A 134 -15.13 -7.47 -23.40
N ILE A 135 -14.16 -8.25 -22.97
CA ILE A 135 -14.41 -9.45 -22.16
C ILE A 135 -13.86 -9.17 -20.76
N ILE A 136 -14.71 -9.28 -19.76
CA ILE A 136 -14.33 -9.06 -18.35
C ILE A 136 -14.44 -10.40 -17.63
N VAL A 137 -13.29 -10.99 -17.29
CA VAL A 137 -13.21 -12.24 -16.54
C VAL A 137 -13.20 -11.89 -15.06
N VAL A 138 -14.29 -12.19 -14.37
CA VAL A 138 -14.40 -12.06 -12.92
C VAL A 138 -14.00 -13.40 -12.29
N ASN A 139 -12.82 -13.41 -11.66
CA ASN A 139 -12.30 -14.57 -10.95
C ASN A 139 -12.78 -14.55 -9.50
N ASP A 140 -13.88 -15.26 -9.22
CA ASP A 140 -14.52 -15.34 -7.91
C ASP A 140 -14.05 -16.60 -7.17
N ASN A 141 -13.25 -16.40 -6.12
CA ASN A 141 -12.79 -17.47 -5.23
C ASN A 141 -13.19 -17.22 -3.77
N GLU A 142 -14.12 -16.29 -3.53
CA GLU A 142 -14.72 -15.93 -2.25
C GLU A 142 -13.73 -15.28 -1.26
N MET A 143 -12.57 -14.83 -1.74
CA MET A 143 -11.51 -14.29 -0.89
C MET A 143 -10.79 -13.12 -1.55
N SER A 144 -10.59 -12.05 -0.77
CA SER A 144 -9.56 -11.02 -0.99
C SER A 144 -8.20 -11.53 -0.46
N ILE A 145 -7.44 -10.70 0.26
CA ILE A 145 -6.32 -11.19 1.10
C ILE A 145 -6.92 -12.04 2.22
N ALA A 146 -7.84 -11.47 3.00
CA ALA A 146 -8.70 -12.14 3.97
C ALA A 146 -10.10 -12.37 3.38
N GLU A 147 -11.13 -12.45 4.22
CA GLU A 147 -12.52 -12.58 3.79
C GLU A 147 -13.01 -11.31 3.06
N ASN A 148 -13.91 -11.49 2.11
CA ASN A 148 -14.55 -10.38 1.40
C ASN A 148 -15.59 -9.66 2.26
N HIS A 149 -15.60 -8.32 2.19
CA HIS A 149 -16.55 -7.45 2.89
C HIS A 149 -17.30 -6.53 1.92
N GLY A 150 -18.61 -6.38 2.12
CA GLY A 150 -19.47 -5.51 1.33
C GLY A 150 -20.72 -6.20 0.77
N GLY A 151 -21.74 -5.41 0.43
CA GLY A 151 -23.05 -5.91 -0.06
C GLY A 151 -22.99 -6.63 -1.41
N LEU A 152 -22.00 -6.30 -2.25
CA LEU A 152 -21.79 -6.93 -3.56
C LEU A 152 -21.61 -8.45 -3.44
N TYR A 153 -20.91 -8.91 -2.41
CA TYR A 153 -20.58 -10.33 -2.24
C TYR A 153 -21.81 -11.20 -1.95
N GLY A 154 -22.89 -10.60 -1.42
CA GLY A 154 -24.20 -11.26 -1.34
C GLY A 154 -24.79 -11.58 -2.72
N ASN A 155 -24.57 -10.69 -3.71
CA ASN A 155 -24.98 -10.94 -5.08
C ASN A 155 -24.10 -11.98 -5.77
N LEU A 156 -22.77 -11.91 -5.61
CA LEU A 156 -21.87 -12.96 -6.15
C LEU A 156 -22.22 -14.33 -5.60
N LYS A 157 -22.47 -14.44 -4.29
CA LYS A 157 -22.93 -15.69 -3.67
C LYS A 157 -24.25 -16.18 -4.29
N LEU A 158 -25.22 -15.30 -4.49
CA LEU A 158 -26.49 -15.67 -5.14
C LEU A 158 -26.26 -16.19 -6.56
N LEU A 159 -25.35 -15.56 -7.30
CA LEU A 159 -25.00 -16.00 -8.66
C LEU A 159 -24.33 -17.38 -8.64
N ARG A 160 -23.42 -17.67 -7.69
CA ARG A 160 -22.84 -19.01 -7.51
C ARG A 160 -23.93 -20.03 -7.13
N ASP A 161 -24.72 -19.75 -6.11
CA ASP A 161 -25.77 -20.67 -5.61
C ASP A 161 -26.83 -21.02 -6.68
N THR A 162 -27.00 -20.16 -7.68
CA THR A 162 -27.96 -20.37 -8.78
C THR A 162 -27.33 -20.74 -10.12
N ALA A 163 -26.02 -21.05 -10.14
CA ALA A 163 -25.27 -21.30 -11.37
C ALA A 163 -25.49 -20.18 -12.42
N GLY A 164 -25.42 -18.93 -11.99
CA GLY A 164 -25.55 -17.74 -12.81
C GLY A 164 -26.98 -17.39 -13.26
N LYS A 165 -28.00 -18.11 -12.80
CA LYS A 165 -29.40 -17.99 -13.29
C LYS A 165 -30.27 -16.99 -12.53
N ALA A 166 -29.78 -16.43 -11.42
CA ALA A 166 -30.55 -15.44 -10.66
C ALA A 166 -30.92 -14.24 -11.54
N GLU A 167 -32.18 -13.79 -11.39
CA GLU A 167 -32.67 -12.55 -12.04
C GLU A 167 -31.94 -11.32 -11.50
N LEU A 168 -31.69 -11.28 -10.18
CA LEU A 168 -30.90 -10.25 -9.55
C LEU A 168 -29.42 -10.51 -9.85
N ASN A 169 -28.91 -9.83 -10.86
CA ASN A 169 -27.54 -9.96 -11.34
C ASN A 169 -26.96 -8.55 -11.53
N PHE A 170 -25.98 -8.20 -10.71
CA PHE A 170 -25.33 -6.90 -10.72
C PHE A 170 -24.78 -6.52 -12.10
N PHE A 171 -24.08 -7.44 -12.77
CA PHE A 171 -23.47 -7.18 -14.07
C PHE A 171 -24.51 -6.93 -15.17
N LYS A 172 -25.58 -7.71 -15.18
CA LYS A 172 -26.70 -7.48 -16.11
C LYS A 172 -27.43 -6.17 -15.85
N ALA A 173 -27.55 -5.79 -14.57
CA ALA A 173 -28.17 -4.51 -14.20
C ALA A 173 -27.38 -3.30 -14.70
N MET A 174 -26.05 -3.44 -14.89
CA MET A 174 -25.20 -2.44 -15.51
C MET A 174 -25.23 -2.47 -17.05
N GLY A 175 -25.98 -3.39 -17.68
CA GLY A 175 -26.09 -3.49 -19.14
C GLY A 175 -25.07 -4.38 -19.81
N LEU A 176 -24.33 -5.18 -19.06
CA LEU A 176 -23.33 -6.13 -19.55
C LEU A 176 -23.96 -7.51 -19.84
N ASP A 177 -23.50 -8.16 -20.90
CA ASP A 177 -23.79 -9.58 -21.12
C ASP A 177 -23.07 -10.42 -20.06
N TYR A 178 -23.60 -11.64 -19.78
CA TYR A 178 -23.10 -12.41 -18.66
C TYR A 178 -23.08 -13.92 -18.95
N VAL A 179 -21.94 -14.54 -18.69
CA VAL A 179 -21.70 -15.99 -18.75
C VAL A 179 -21.16 -16.44 -17.39
N TYR A 180 -21.66 -17.57 -16.87
CA TYR A 180 -21.18 -18.14 -15.62
C TYR A 180 -20.49 -19.48 -15.88
N VAL A 181 -19.36 -19.74 -15.20
CA VAL A 181 -18.60 -20.98 -15.24
C VAL A 181 -18.47 -21.51 -13.81
N GLU A 182 -19.23 -22.56 -13.51
CA GLU A 182 -19.27 -23.22 -12.19
C GLU A 182 -17.92 -23.85 -11.80
N ASP A 183 -17.30 -24.57 -12.74
CA ASP A 183 -16.03 -25.26 -12.54
C ASP A 183 -14.88 -24.46 -13.17
N GLY A 184 -14.50 -23.37 -12.49
CA GLY A 184 -13.50 -22.41 -12.93
C GLY A 184 -12.05 -22.91 -12.85
N ASN A 185 -11.80 -24.11 -12.33
CA ASN A 185 -10.51 -24.81 -12.41
C ASN A 185 -10.53 -25.95 -13.44
N ASN A 186 -11.57 -26.06 -14.27
CA ASN A 186 -11.65 -27.01 -15.37
C ASN A 186 -11.30 -26.35 -16.71
N ILE A 187 -10.17 -26.73 -17.29
CA ILE A 187 -9.67 -26.14 -18.55
C ILE A 187 -10.69 -26.29 -19.69
N ALA A 188 -11.39 -27.43 -19.81
CA ALA A 188 -12.34 -27.65 -20.89
C ALA A 188 -13.56 -26.72 -20.78
N SER A 189 -14.09 -26.53 -19.58
CA SER A 189 -15.20 -25.61 -19.29
C SER A 189 -14.81 -24.16 -19.59
N LEU A 190 -13.60 -23.77 -19.19
CA LEU A 190 -13.06 -22.44 -19.44
C LEU A 190 -12.84 -22.17 -20.94
N ILE A 191 -12.23 -23.11 -21.66
CA ILE A 191 -12.04 -22.99 -23.12
C ILE A 191 -13.40 -22.86 -23.83
N ALA A 192 -14.42 -23.63 -23.42
CA ALA A 192 -15.75 -23.53 -24.01
C ALA A 192 -16.37 -22.13 -23.77
N ALA A 193 -16.29 -21.63 -22.55
CA ALA A 193 -16.81 -20.30 -22.20
C ALA A 193 -16.06 -19.16 -22.94
N PHE A 194 -14.74 -19.20 -22.98
CA PHE A 194 -13.95 -18.17 -23.68
C PHE A 194 -14.18 -18.21 -25.20
N LYS A 195 -14.31 -19.39 -25.82
CA LYS A 195 -14.69 -19.51 -27.23
C LYS A 195 -16.10 -18.95 -27.52
N GLN A 196 -17.02 -19.08 -26.57
CA GLN A 196 -18.37 -18.52 -26.70
C GLN A 196 -18.37 -16.99 -26.77
N VAL A 197 -17.44 -16.33 -26.07
CA VAL A 197 -17.38 -14.87 -25.94
C VAL A 197 -16.30 -14.22 -26.80
N LYS A 198 -15.38 -15.00 -27.38
CA LYS A 198 -14.40 -14.49 -28.33
C LYS A 198 -15.12 -13.78 -29.49
N ASP A 199 -14.66 -12.61 -29.86
CA ASP A 199 -15.23 -11.76 -30.90
C ASP A 199 -16.70 -11.33 -30.62
N ALA A 200 -17.11 -11.27 -29.34
CA ALA A 200 -18.43 -10.75 -28.96
C ALA A 200 -18.58 -9.29 -29.44
N GLU A 201 -19.78 -8.91 -29.87
CA GLU A 201 -20.06 -7.56 -30.35
C GLU A 201 -20.29 -6.55 -29.21
N ARG A 202 -20.57 -7.04 -28.00
CA ARG A 202 -20.90 -6.25 -26.80
C ARG A 202 -20.00 -6.65 -25.63
N PRO A 203 -19.87 -5.79 -24.62
CA PRO A 203 -19.11 -6.14 -23.43
C PRO A 203 -19.80 -7.29 -22.67
N VAL A 204 -19.00 -8.27 -22.28
CA VAL A 204 -19.48 -9.49 -21.62
C VAL A 204 -18.65 -9.81 -20.38
N VAL A 205 -19.31 -10.13 -19.29
CA VAL A 205 -18.71 -10.67 -18.07
C VAL A 205 -18.70 -12.20 -18.14
N VAL A 206 -17.51 -12.78 -17.98
CA VAL A 206 -17.33 -14.22 -17.74
C VAL A 206 -16.99 -14.40 -16.27
N HIS A 207 -17.99 -14.79 -15.48
CA HIS A 207 -17.85 -15.03 -14.05
C HIS A 207 -17.42 -16.48 -13.83
N ILE A 208 -16.17 -16.68 -13.42
CA ILE A 208 -15.60 -18.01 -13.15
C ILE A 208 -15.50 -18.23 -11.64
N HIS A 209 -16.01 -19.38 -11.16
CA HIS A 209 -15.89 -19.78 -9.76
C HIS A 209 -14.68 -20.70 -9.60
N THR A 210 -13.65 -20.23 -8.87
CA THR A 210 -12.37 -20.90 -8.72
C THR A 210 -12.04 -21.19 -7.26
N GLU A 211 -11.06 -22.07 -7.04
CA GLU A 211 -10.53 -22.36 -5.71
C GLU A 211 -9.17 -21.69 -5.52
N LYS A 212 -9.08 -20.72 -4.59
CA LYS A 212 -7.80 -20.08 -4.23
C LYS A 212 -6.84 -21.12 -3.62
N GLY A 213 -5.65 -21.26 -4.22
CA GLY A 213 -4.66 -22.25 -3.80
C GLY A 213 -4.84 -23.64 -4.42
N HIS A 214 -5.67 -23.76 -5.46
CA HIS A 214 -6.00 -25.02 -6.14
C HIS A 214 -4.78 -25.89 -6.43
N GLY A 215 -4.87 -27.17 -6.10
CA GLY A 215 -3.78 -28.14 -6.31
C GLY A 215 -2.69 -28.16 -5.23
N TYR A 216 -2.77 -27.30 -4.21
CA TYR A 216 -1.83 -27.29 -3.08
C TYR A 216 -2.58 -27.21 -1.74
N ALA A 217 -2.74 -28.36 -1.06
CA ALA A 217 -3.56 -28.48 0.14
C ALA A 217 -3.26 -27.43 1.24
N PRO A 218 -1.98 -27.13 1.61
CA PRO A 218 -1.71 -26.09 2.61
C PRO A 218 -2.25 -24.71 2.23
N ALA A 219 -2.28 -24.35 0.94
CA ALA A 219 -2.81 -23.08 0.47
C ALA A 219 -4.34 -23.05 0.44
N VAL A 220 -4.98 -24.17 0.16
CA VAL A 220 -6.45 -24.31 0.21
C VAL A 220 -6.94 -24.24 1.66
N GLU A 221 -6.22 -24.85 2.59
CA GLU A 221 -6.57 -24.88 4.02
C GLU A 221 -6.32 -23.53 4.72
N ASN A 222 -5.34 -22.75 4.26
CA ASN A 222 -4.99 -21.45 4.84
C ASN A 222 -4.81 -20.38 3.76
N LYS A 223 -5.93 -19.98 3.17
CA LYS A 223 -6.00 -19.07 2.03
C LYS A 223 -5.44 -17.67 2.31
N GLU A 224 -5.65 -17.14 3.53
CA GLU A 224 -5.15 -15.82 3.95
C GLU A 224 -3.62 -15.83 4.02
N ARG A 225 -3.02 -16.78 4.71
CA ARG A 225 -1.57 -16.92 4.85
C ARG A 225 -0.87 -17.12 3.49
N PHE A 226 -1.46 -17.91 2.61
CA PHE A 226 -0.90 -18.22 1.29
C PHE A 226 -1.33 -17.22 0.21
N HIS A 227 -1.97 -16.11 0.56
CA HIS A 227 -2.14 -15.02 -0.39
C HIS A 227 -0.76 -14.53 -0.84
N TRP A 228 0.09 -14.14 0.12
CA TRP A 228 1.52 -13.90 -0.07
C TRP A 228 2.30 -14.63 1.03
N SER A 229 3.43 -15.23 0.72
CA SER A 229 4.21 -15.99 1.70
C SER A 229 5.70 -15.71 1.57
N MET A 230 6.39 -15.58 2.71
CA MET A 230 7.84 -15.75 2.82
C MET A 230 8.25 -17.16 2.36
N PRO A 231 9.55 -17.43 2.12
CA PRO A 231 10.02 -18.77 1.79
C PRO A 231 9.51 -19.84 2.78
N PHE A 232 9.02 -20.96 2.23
CA PHE A 232 8.40 -22.01 3.02
C PHE A 232 8.79 -23.42 2.52
N ASP A 233 8.65 -24.39 3.38
CA ASP A 233 8.82 -25.80 3.04
C ASP A 233 7.62 -26.31 2.22
N LEU A 234 7.89 -26.85 1.04
CA LEU A 234 6.84 -27.24 0.09
C LEU A 234 5.98 -28.41 0.56
N GLU A 235 6.53 -29.31 1.37
CA GLU A 235 5.80 -30.50 1.85
C GLU A 235 4.86 -30.16 3.01
N THR A 236 5.34 -29.35 3.93
CA THR A 236 4.60 -29.01 5.16
C THR A 236 3.87 -27.68 5.09
N GLY A 237 4.24 -26.80 4.17
CA GLY A 237 3.76 -25.43 4.12
C GLY A 237 4.35 -24.51 5.21
N ASN A 238 5.21 -24.96 6.08
CA ASN A 238 5.79 -24.15 7.17
C ASN A 238 6.85 -23.17 6.66
N LEU A 239 6.94 -21.99 7.30
CA LEU A 239 7.97 -21.01 6.96
C LEU A 239 9.37 -21.60 7.22
N LYS A 240 10.33 -21.31 6.31
CA LYS A 240 11.74 -21.74 6.45
C LYS A 240 12.51 -20.93 7.47
N ALA A 241 12.14 -19.66 7.67
CA ALA A 241 12.65 -18.80 8.72
C ALA A 241 11.47 -18.10 9.40
N SER A 242 11.48 -18.03 10.72
CA SER A 242 10.68 -17.07 11.47
C SER A 242 11.45 -15.76 11.58
N ALA A 243 10.76 -14.65 11.81
CA ALA A 243 11.39 -13.45 12.33
C ALA A 243 12.26 -13.83 13.54
N GLY A 244 13.43 -13.20 13.71
CA GLY A 244 14.35 -13.54 14.79
C GLY A 244 13.63 -13.55 16.13
N ASP A 245 13.96 -14.51 17.00
CA ASP A 245 13.34 -14.60 18.33
C ASP A 245 13.58 -13.28 19.07
N GLY A 246 12.49 -12.54 19.37
CA GLY A 246 12.52 -11.25 20.08
C GLY A 246 12.52 -10.01 19.20
N GLU A 247 12.46 -10.12 17.88
CA GLU A 247 12.25 -8.98 16.99
C GLU A 247 10.77 -8.60 16.92
N GLU A 248 10.45 -7.35 17.26
CA GLU A 248 9.11 -6.80 17.17
C GLU A 248 8.97 -5.96 15.90
N TYR A 249 7.90 -6.23 15.15
CA TYR A 249 7.54 -5.51 13.94
C TYR A 249 6.50 -4.46 14.27
N PHE A 250 6.75 -3.21 13.90
CA PHE A 250 5.90 -2.07 14.27
C PHE A 250 4.41 -2.28 13.89
N PRO A 251 4.07 -2.68 12.66
CA PRO A 251 2.67 -2.91 12.30
C PRO A 251 1.95 -3.94 13.16
N ALA A 252 2.65 -5.00 13.59
CA ALA A 252 2.07 -6.05 14.44
C ALA A 252 1.61 -5.55 15.82
N LEU A 253 2.23 -4.49 16.33
CA LEU A 253 1.90 -3.91 17.63
C LEU A 253 0.64 -3.03 17.58
N ILE A 254 0.28 -2.48 16.42
CA ILE A 254 -0.86 -1.55 16.26
C ILE A 254 -2.18 -2.27 16.61
N GLY A 255 -2.45 -3.41 15.98
CA GLY A 255 -3.67 -4.17 16.22
C GLY A 255 -3.85 -4.57 17.68
N GLN A 256 -2.78 -5.02 18.33
CA GLN A 256 -2.78 -5.37 19.75
C GLN A 256 -3.05 -4.15 20.63
N TYR A 257 -2.38 -3.02 20.36
CA TYR A 257 -2.57 -1.77 21.09
C TYR A 257 -4.02 -1.28 20.99
N LEU A 258 -4.60 -1.23 19.77
CA LEU A 258 -5.97 -0.78 19.55
C LEU A 258 -6.99 -1.74 20.18
N ALA A 259 -6.76 -3.05 20.12
CA ALA A 259 -7.63 -4.03 20.77
C ALA A 259 -7.65 -3.90 22.29
N GLU A 260 -6.51 -3.62 22.91
CA GLU A 260 -6.45 -3.37 24.35
C GLU A 260 -7.16 -2.06 24.72
N LYS A 261 -6.96 -1.02 23.91
CA LYS A 261 -7.62 0.28 24.09
C LYS A 261 -9.14 0.18 23.97
N ALA A 262 -9.64 -0.57 22.99
CA ALA A 262 -11.06 -0.77 22.72
C ALA A 262 -11.83 -1.40 23.90
N LYS A 263 -11.16 -2.18 24.75
CA LYS A 263 -11.80 -2.74 25.96
C LYS A 263 -12.33 -1.68 26.92
N ASN A 264 -11.66 -0.53 26.96
CA ASN A 264 -11.98 0.57 27.88
C ASN A 264 -12.59 1.79 27.20
N ASP A 265 -12.62 1.81 25.87
CA ASP A 265 -13.20 2.88 25.07
C ASP A 265 -14.22 2.33 24.06
N PRO A 266 -15.54 2.32 24.39
CA PRO A 266 -16.56 1.79 23.51
C PRO A 266 -16.81 2.66 22.25
N LYS A 267 -16.20 3.85 22.15
CA LYS A 267 -16.27 4.73 20.98
C LYS A 267 -15.17 4.47 19.97
N LEU A 268 -14.09 3.77 20.40
CA LEU A 268 -12.99 3.43 19.52
C LEU A 268 -13.43 2.42 18.49
N VAL A 269 -13.14 2.69 17.22
CA VAL A 269 -13.39 1.79 16.08
C VAL A 269 -12.15 1.70 15.22
N ALA A 270 -11.60 0.51 15.06
CA ALA A 270 -10.53 0.25 14.10
C ALA A 270 -11.14 0.00 12.71
N VAL A 271 -10.60 0.67 11.72
CA VAL A 271 -10.99 0.54 10.30
C VAL A 271 -9.79 0.07 9.50
N VAL A 272 -9.99 -0.89 8.60
CA VAL A 272 -8.98 -1.33 7.63
C VAL A 272 -9.61 -1.46 6.24
N SER A 273 -8.77 -1.50 5.21
CA SER A 273 -9.18 -1.74 3.81
C SER A 273 -8.48 -2.98 3.27
N ALA A 274 -9.03 -4.15 3.57
CA ALA A 274 -8.62 -5.49 3.09
C ALA A 274 -7.16 -5.90 3.39
N VAL A 275 -6.45 -5.20 4.29
CA VAL A 275 -5.07 -5.51 4.70
C VAL A 275 -4.95 -5.76 6.22
N PRO A 276 -5.81 -6.60 6.81
CA PRO A 276 -5.86 -6.74 8.27
C PRO A 276 -4.53 -7.25 8.85
N GLY A 277 -3.89 -8.23 8.22
CA GLY A 277 -2.62 -8.78 8.68
C GLY A 277 -1.48 -7.76 8.68
N GLY A 278 -1.36 -6.98 7.61
CA GLY A 278 -0.38 -5.90 7.48
C GLY A 278 -0.61 -4.73 8.43
N ALA A 279 -1.85 -4.55 8.90
CA ALA A 279 -2.22 -3.56 9.91
C ALA A 279 -2.20 -4.13 11.36
N GLY A 280 -1.71 -5.36 11.56
CA GLY A 280 -1.58 -6.00 12.86
C GLY A 280 -2.87 -6.61 13.41
N PHE A 281 -3.95 -6.73 12.62
CA PHE A 281 -5.22 -7.32 13.05
C PHE A 281 -5.29 -8.80 12.68
N THR A 282 -4.76 -9.67 13.55
CA THR A 282 -4.91 -11.12 13.40
C THR A 282 -6.38 -11.54 13.52
N PRO A 283 -6.76 -12.76 13.06
CA PRO A 283 -8.12 -13.27 13.24
C PRO A 283 -8.61 -13.22 14.70
N GLU A 284 -7.72 -13.48 15.67
CA GLU A 284 -8.03 -13.41 17.10
C GLU A 284 -8.33 -11.97 17.54
N ILE A 285 -7.51 -11.01 17.11
CA ILE A 285 -7.70 -9.58 17.42
C ILE A 285 -9.01 -9.08 16.80
N ARG A 286 -9.28 -9.40 15.52
CA ARG A 286 -10.55 -9.06 14.85
C ARG A 286 -11.76 -9.59 15.63
N LYS A 287 -11.69 -10.86 16.06
CA LYS A 287 -12.74 -11.49 16.88
C LYS A 287 -12.89 -10.83 18.25
N GLN A 288 -11.78 -10.47 18.90
CA GLN A 288 -11.79 -9.79 20.21
C GLN A 288 -12.45 -8.41 20.11
N MET A 289 -12.14 -7.63 19.09
CA MET A 289 -12.71 -6.30 18.89
C MET A 289 -14.19 -6.33 18.46
N GLY A 290 -14.62 -7.38 17.75
CA GLY A 290 -16.01 -7.56 17.34
C GLY A 290 -16.55 -6.33 16.56
N ARG A 291 -17.63 -5.70 17.06
CA ARG A 291 -18.24 -4.53 16.41
C ARG A 291 -17.37 -3.26 16.36
N GLN A 292 -16.28 -3.24 17.08
CA GLN A 292 -15.30 -2.13 17.07
C GLN A 292 -14.20 -2.34 16.02
N TYR A 293 -14.32 -3.35 15.19
CA TYR A 293 -13.48 -3.60 14.03
C TYR A 293 -14.34 -3.58 12.76
N ILE A 294 -13.90 -2.85 11.74
CA ILE A 294 -14.55 -2.77 10.43
C ILE A 294 -13.48 -2.97 9.35
N ASP A 295 -13.72 -3.92 8.46
CA ASP A 295 -13.02 -4.03 7.20
C ASP A 295 -13.97 -3.61 6.08
N VAL A 296 -13.60 -2.59 5.31
CA VAL A 296 -14.42 -2.06 4.22
C VAL A 296 -14.22 -2.80 2.89
N GLY A 297 -13.37 -3.82 2.87
CA GLY A 297 -12.87 -4.41 1.62
C GLY A 297 -11.78 -3.53 1.01
N ILE A 298 -11.46 -3.75 -0.26
CA ILE A 298 -10.50 -2.91 -0.97
C ILE A 298 -11.23 -1.62 -1.42
N ALA A 299 -11.41 -0.71 -0.48
CA ALA A 299 -12.16 0.53 -0.67
C ALA A 299 -11.61 1.63 0.26
N GLU A 300 -10.40 2.08 -0.02
CA GLU A 300 -9.66 3.05 0.81
C GLU A 300 -10.41 4.38 0.90
N GLU A 301 -11.03 4.82 -0.18
CA GLU A 301 -11.84 6.04 -0.24
C GLU A 301 -13.03 5.98 0.72
N GLU A 302 -13.73 4.83 0.73
CA GLU A 302 -14.83 4.58 1.69
C GLU A 302 -14.31 4.54 3.13
N ALA A 303 -13.12 3.97 3.38
CA ALA A 303 -12.53 3.93 4.73
C ALA A 303 -12.35 5.33 5.32
N VAL A 304 -11.88 6.29 4.51
CA VAL A 304 -11.70 7.68 4.95
C VAL A 304 -13.05 8.37 5.14
N ALA A 305 -13.96 8.27 4.17
CA ALA A 305 -15.28 8.87 4.25
C ALA A 305 -16.11 8.31 5.43
N LEU A 306 -16.08 6.98 5.63
CA LEU A 306 -16.68 6.30 6.77
C LEU A 306 -16.09 6.80 8.10
N SER A 307 -14.77 6.91 8.20
CA SER A 307 -14.08 7.41 9.38
C SER A 307 -14.48 8.86 9.68
N SER A 308 -14.58 9.70 8.67
CA SER A 308 -15.08 11.06 8.82
C SER A 308 -16.52 11.09 9.36
N GLY A 309 -17.42 10.28 8.78
CA GLY A 309 -18.80 10.14 9.23
C GLY A 309 -18.91 9.63 10.67
N MET A 310 -18.10 8.63 11.04
CA MET A 310 -18.05 8.10 12.41
C MET A 310 -17.55 9.14 13.42
N ALA A 311 -16.48 9.87 13.09
CA ALA A 311 -15.98 10.95 13.94
C ALA A 311 -17.06 12.03 14.15
N LYS A 312 -17.74 12.44 13.08
CA LYS A 312 -18.86 13.38 13.15
C LYS A 312 -20.01 12.85 14.01
N GLY A 313 -20.24 11.54 14.00
CA GLY A 313 -21.23 10.84 14.84
C GLY A 313 -20.80 10.64 16.30
N GLY A 314 -19.59 11.06 16.68
CA GLY A 314 -19.05 10.99 18.05
C GLY A 314 -18.32 9.67 18.38
N ALA A 315 -18.01 8.85 17.40
CA ALA A 315 -17.06 7.73 17.53
C ALA A 315 -15.61 8.23 17.43
N ARG A 316 -14.66 7.33 17.68
CA ARG A 316 -13.21 7.56 17.59
C ARG A 316 -12.61 6.57 16.59
N PRO A 317 -12.73 6.82 15.29
CA PRO A 317 -12.20 5.93 14.27
C PRO A 317 -10.69 6.05 14.16
N VAL A 318 -10.04 4.90 13.99
CA VAL A 318 -8.62 4.77 13.64
C VAL A 318 -8.55 3.92 12.38
N TYR A 319 -8.26 4.56 11.26
CA TYR A 319 -8.06 3.89 9.98
C TYR A 319 -6.59 3.53 9.82
N THR A 320 -6.29 2.27 9.55
CA THR A 320 -4.92 1.78 9.36
C THR A 320 -4.76 1.20 7.95
N THR A 321 -3.82 1.76 7.18
CA THR A 321 -3.51 1.30 5.82
C THR A 321 -2.06 1.59 5.45
N TYR A 322 -1.56 1.00 4.36
CA TYR A 322 -0.20 1.25 3.87
C TYR A 322 -0.05 2.61 3.18
N ALA A 323 1.17 3.16 3.26
CA ALA A 323 1.54 4.43 2.64
C ALA A 323 1.32 4.43 1.11
N THR A 324 1.51 3.30 0.46
CA THR A 324 1.21 3.16 -0.97
C THR A 324 -0.29 3.18 -1.27
N PHE A 325 -1.14 2.61 -0.40
CA PHE A 325 -2.59 2.55 -0.64
C PHE A 325 -3.31 3.84 -0.26
N ILE A 326 -2.80 4.59 0.73
CA ILE A 326 -3.39 5.88 1.15
C ILE A 326 -3.40 6.92 0.00
N GLN A 327 -2.55 6.76 -1.02
CA GLN A 327 -2.50 7.70 -2.15
C GLN A 327 -3.81 7.77 -2.95
N ARG A 328 -4.65 6.73 -2.93
CA ARG A 328 -5.99 6.77 -3.54
C ARG A 328 -6.93 7.74 -2.85
N THR A 329 -6.68 8.09 -1.62
CA THR A 329 -7.60 8.80 -0.73
C THR A 329 -7.28 10.28 -0.56
N TYR A 330 -6.41 10.83 -1.40
CA TYR A 330 -6.01 12.25 -1.27
C TYR A 330 -7.22 13.18 -1.24
N ASP A 331 -8.18 12.99 -2.14
CA ASP A 331 -9.40 13.80 -2.21
C ASP A 331 -10.28 13.61 -0.96
N GLN A 332 -10.53 12.38 -0.54
CA GLN A 332 -11.36 12.09 0.64
C GLN A 332 -10.72 12.61 1.93
N ILE A 333 -9.40 12.51 2.07
CA ILE A 333 -8.70 13.12 3.22
C ILE A 333 -8.85 14.65 3.17
N ALA A 334 -8.66 15.26 2.00
CA ALA A 334 -8.76 16.71 1.86
C ALA A 334 -10.21 17.20 2.05
N GLN A 335 -11.18 16.64 1.34
CA GLN A 335 -12.56 17.12 1.26
C GLN A 335 -13.43 16.56 2.38
N ASP A 336 -13.47 15.23 2.54
CA ASP A 336 -14.42 14.62 3.46
C ASP A 336 -13.96 14.72 4.92
N LEU A 337 -12.65 14.68 5.16
CA LEU A 337 -12.08 14.70 6.50
C LEU A 337 -11.60 16.10 6.92
N CYS A 338 -10.62 16.69 6.20
CA CYS A 338 -9.92 17.89 6.66
C CYS A 338 -10.72 19.20 6.49
N VAL A 339 -11.44 19.36 5.39
CA VAL A 339 -12.36 20.51 5.20
C VAL A 339 -13.46 20.51 6.26
N ASN A 340 -13.92 19.34 6.67
CA ASN A 340 -14.95 19.17 7.70
C ASN A 340 -14.40 19.21 9.13
N GLY A 341 -13.09 19.17 9.34
CA GLY A 341 -12.45 19.18 10.66
C GLY A 341 -12.87 18.02 11.56
N ASN A 342 -13.14 16.84 10.98
CA ASN A 342 -13.57 15.67 11.74
C ASN A 342 -12.35 14.93 12.30
N ALA A 343 -12.31 14.72 13.62
CA ALA A 343 -11.18 14.14 14.32
C ALA A 343 -11.13 12.60 14.15
N ALA A 344 -10.66 12.13 13.01
CA ALA A 344 -10.29 10.74 12.80
C ALA A 344 -8.77 10.58 12.81
N VAL A 345 -8.29 9.39 13.16
CA VAL A 345 -6.87 9.03 13.12
C VAL A 345 -6.61 8.14 11.90
N ILE A 346 -5.49 8.38 11.21
CA ILE A 346 -5.04 7.57 10.09
C ILE A 346 -3.62 7.06 10.39
N ASN A 347 -3.46 5.77 10.57
CA ASN A 347 -2.15 5.12 10.69
C ASN A 347 -1.63 4.77 9.31
N VAL A 348 -0.56 5.45 8.89
CA VAL A 348 0.09 5.31 7.59
C VAL A 348 1.27 4.34 7.74
N VAL A 349 1.01 3.06 7.49
CA VAL A 349 1.95 1.96 7.71
C VAL A 349 2.93 1.81 6.53
N GLY A 350 4.12 1.34 6.81
CA GLY A 350 5.17 1.12 5.82
C GLY A 350 5.83 2.40 5.30
N ALA A 351 5.48 3.54 5.88
CA ALA A 351 5.95 4.87 5.44
C ALA A 351 7.44 5.08 5.75
N SER A 352 8.30 4.50 4.93
CA SER A 352 9.78 4.57 5.01
C SER A 352 10.40 3.92 3.78
N VAL A 353 11.70 4.09 3.60
CA VAL A 353 12.53 3.34 2.63
C VAL A 353 12.62 1.84 2.97
N TYR A 354 12.26 1.45 4.17
CA TYR A 354 12.21 0.05 4.62
C TYR A 354 10.87 -0.64 4.33
N GLY A 355 9.90 0.07 3.75
CA GLY A 355 8.63 -0.49 3.31
C GLY A 355 8.74 -1.35 2.06
N MET A 356 7.61 -1.58 1.39
CA MET A 356 7.58 -2.32 0.12
C MET A 356 8.45 -1.63 -0.92
N ASN A 357 9.19 -2.40 -1.71
CA ASN A 357 10.27 -1.90 -2.57
C ASN A 357 10.08 -2.12 -4.06
N ASP A 358 8.97 -2.71 -4.50
CA ASP A 358 8.65 -2.79 -5.92
C ASP A 358 8.02 -1.49 -6.43
N ILE A 359 8.15 -1.24 -7.73
CA ILE A 359 7.75 0.02 -8.37
C ILE A 359 6.27 0.37 -8.16
N THR A 360 5.42 -0.63 -7.99
CA THR A 360 3.97 -0.44 -7.84
C THR A 360 3.55 -0.18 -6.39
N HIS A 361 4.44 -0.42 -5.42
CA HIS A 361 4.13 -0.35 -3.98
C HIS A 361 5.10 0.53 -3.17
N ILE A 362 5.80 1.46 -3.81
CA ILE A 362 6.74 2.37 -3.12
C ILE A 362 6.02 3.15 -2.02
N CYS A 363 6.58 3.13 -0.79
CA CYS A 363 5.93 3.65 0.40
C CYS A 363 6.46 5.01 0.91
N PHE A 364 7.49 5.60 0.30
CA PHE A 364 8.16 6.81 0.82
C PHE A 364 7.76 8.12 0.10
N PHE A 365 6.61 8.15 -0.58
CA PHE A 365 6.03 9.37 -1.16
C PHE A 365 4.96 10.03 -0.27
N ASP A 366 4.72 9.49 0.90
CA ASP A 366 3.70 9.94 1.85
C ASP A 366 3.92 11.36 2.36
N ILE A 367 5.17 11.74 2.65
CA ILE A 367 5.52 13.06 3.20
C ILE A 367 5.05 14.19 2.27
N PRO A 368 5.50 14.27 1.01
CA PRO A 368 5.05 15.34 0.11
C PRO A 368 3.54 15.29 -0.15
N MET A 369 2.94 14.10 -0.21
CA MET A 369 1.53 13.93 -0.52
C MET A 369 0.62 14.42 0.62
N LEU A 370 0.79 13.91 1.82
CA LEU A 370 -0.10 14.20 2.94
C LEU A 370 0.16 15.57 3.57
N SER A 371 1.40 16.01 3.61
CA SER A 371 1.74 17.28 4.21
C SER A 371 1.30 18.52 3.41
N HIS A 372 0.77 18.33 2.20
CA HIS A 372 0.13 19.39 1.42
C HIS A 372 -1.34 19.63 1.79
N ILE A 373 -1.96 18.70 2.51
CA ILE A 373 -3.37 18.80 2.86
C ILE A 373 -3.54 19.77 4.03
N PRO A 374 -4.26 20.89 3.86
CA PRO A 374 -4.53 21.82 4.96
C PRO A 374 -5.34 21.15 6.07
N ASN A 375 -5.11 21.56 7.32
CA ASN A 375 -5.76 21.06 8.54
C ASN A 375 -5.43 19.61 8.91
N LEU A 376 -4.67 18.87 8.12
CA LEU A 376 -4.17 17.57 8.52
C LEU A 376 -2.97 17.74 9.46
N VAL A 377 -3.06 17.21 10.67
CA VAL A 377 -1.90 17.05 11.56
C VAL A 377 -1.21 15.75 11.18
N TYR A 378 0.06 15.82 10.78
CA TYR A 378 0.81 14.64 10.39
C TYR A 378 2.02 14.48 11.31
N LEU A 379 2.04 13.39 12.08
CA LEU A 379 3.02 13.06 13.11
C LEU A 379 3.98 11.97 12.62
N ALA A 380 5.22 12.00 13.11
CA ALA A 380 6.25 11.00 12.82
C ALA A 380 6.97 10.62 14.12
N PRO A 381 6.54 9.58 14.83
CA PRO A 381 7.19 9.12 16.05
C PRO A 381 8.57 8.50 15.75
N THR A 382 9.47 8.59 16.72
CA THR A 382 10.84 8.05 16.65
C THR A 382 11.01 6.71 17.34
N THR A 383 10.05 6.34 18.20
CA THR A 383 10.01 5.06 18.95
C THR A 383 8.56 4.59 19.10
N TYR A 384 8.38 3.35 19.54
CA TYR A 384 7.05 2.80 19.86
C TYR A 384 6.36 3.58 20.98
N GLU A 385 7.09 3.97 22.02
CA GLU A 385 6.53 4.72 23.15
C GLU A 385 6.08 6.12 22.73
N GLU A 386 6.80 6.78 21.81
CA GLU A 386 6.36 8.05 21.24
C GLU A 386 5.12 7.85 20.34
N PHE A 387 5.07 6.76 19.57
CA PHE A 387 3.87 6.39 18.82
C PHE A 387 2.66 6.23 19.74
N VAL A 388 2.79 5.47 20.82
CA VAL A 388 1.69 5.27 21.79
C VAL A 388 1.23 6.61 22.38
N ALA A 389 2.15 7.51 22.70
CA ALA A 389 1.81 8.83 23.22
C ALA A 389 1.08 9.70 22.19
N MET A 390 1.54 9.71 20.93
CA MET A 390 0.90 10.42 19.83
C MET A 390 -0.48 9.86 19.49
N GLU A 391 -0.59 8.53 19.42
CA GLU A 391 -1.85 7.81 19.13
C GLU A 391 -2.88 8.04 20.24
N ASP A 392 -2.44 8.00 21.50
CA ASP A 392 -3.29 8.28 22.66
C ASP A 392 -3.85 9.71 22.64
N TRP A 393 -3.03 10.67 22.26
CA TRP A 393 -3.48 12.05 22.09
C TRP A 393 -4.43 12.18 20.90
N ALA A 394 -4.06 11.61 19.74
CA ALA A 394 -4.85 11.68 18.52
C ALA A 394 -6.25 11.09 18.69
N ILE A 395 -6.39 9.96 19.38
CA ILE A 395 -7.68 9.32 19.68
C ILE A 395 -8.54 10.15 20.64
N LYS A 396 -7.93 10.87 21.59
CA LYS A 396 -8.66 11.61 22.63
C LYS A 396 -9.09 13.01 22.23
N GLN A 397 -8.30 13.70 21.40
CA GLN A 397 -8.61 15.06 20.96
C GLN A 397 -9.79 15.03 19.97
N THR A 398 -10.42 16.21 19.72
CA THR A 398 -11.63 16.34 18.89
C THR A 398 -11.55 17.50 17.90
N GLU A 399 -10.37 18.06 17.69
CA GLU A 399 -10.18 19.29 16.92
C GLU A 399 -9.60 19.05 15.53
N TYR A 400 -8.76 18.00 15.39
CA TYR A 400 -7.96 17.80 14.18
C TYR A 400 -8.10 16.38 13.63
N PRO A 401 -8.17 16.19 12.30
CA PRO A 401 -7.77 14.94 11.67
C PRO A 401 -6.26 14.75 11.85
N VAL A 402 -5.85 13.55 12.24
CA VAL A 402 -4.46 13.23 12.55
C VAL A 402 -4.01 12.04 11.71
N ALA A 403 -2.91 12.16 10.99
CA ALA A 403 -2.18 11.03 10.42
C ALA A 403 -0.92 10.76 11.25
N ILE A 404 -0.55 9.48 11.40
CA ILE A 404 0.67 9.06 12.08
C ILE A 404 1.48 8.17 11.15
N ARG A 405 2.72 8.55 10.92
CA ARG A 405 3.67 7.88 10.05
C ARG A 405 4.33 6.72 10.78
N ILE A 406 4.21 5.51 10.24
CA ILE A 406 4.67 4.28 10.89
C ILE A 406 5.56 3.52 9.90
N PRO A 407 6.86 3.34 10.18
CA PRO A 407 7.75 2.60 9.31
C PRO A 407 7.44 1.09 9.36
N GLU A 408 7.77 0.36 8.31
CA GLU A 408 7.81 -1.10 8.29
C GLU A 408 9.22 -1.57 8.66
N ALA A 409 9.63 -1.24 9.88
CA ALA A 409 10.97 -1.48 10.41
C ALA A 409 10.92 -2.22 11.73
N LEU A 410 12.08 -2.64 12.21
CA LEU A 410 12.23 -3.12 13.59
C LEU A 410 11.92 -1.98 14.56
N VAL A 411 11.22 -2.32 15.62
CA VAL A 411 10.76 -1.34 16.59
C VAL A 411 11.92 -0.78 17.38
N ALA A 412 12.06 0.54 17.39
CA ALA A 412 12.93 1.23 18.33
C ALA A 412 12.17 1.50 19.62
N HIS A 413 12.75 1.14 20.77
CA HIS A 413 12.22 1.40 22.10
C HIS A 413 13.05 2.43 22.86
N SER A 414 12.41 3.12 23.82
CA SER A 414 13.08 4.07 24.70
C SER A 414 12.38 4.13 26.06
N ASP A 415 13.19 4.26 27.13
CA ASP A 415 12.72 4.49 28.49
C ASP A 415 12.39 5.98 28.75
N GLU A 416 12.53 6.85 27.75
CA GLU A 416 12.22 8.27 27.88
C GLU A 416 10.73 8.51 28.10
N LYS A 417 10.42 9.59 28.82
CA LYS A 417 9.05 10.06 28.96
C LYS A 417 8.74 11.01 27.79
N TYR A 418 7.74 10.63 27.02
CA TYR A 418 7.22 11.44 25.93
C TYR A 418 6.11 12.39 26.40
N ASP A 419 5.92 13.47 25.65
CA ASP A 419 4.79 14.37 25.86
C ASP A 419 3.48 13.60 25.64
N THR A 420 2.45 13.97 26.39
CA THR A 420 1.10 13.37 26.29
C THR A 420 0.11 14.32 25.61
N ASP A 421 0.55 15.51 25.24
CA ASP A 421 -0.23 16.54 24.57
C ASP A 421 0.56 17.11 23.38
N TYR A 422 -0.01 16.98 22.19
CA TYR A 422 0.54 17.50 20.92
C TYR A 422 -0.30 18.62 20.34
N SER A 423 -1.15 19.26 21.13
CA SER A 423 -2.02 20.38 20.73
C SER A 423 -1.25 21.64 20.32
N GLN A 424 -0.02 21.81 20.80
CA GLN A 424 0.89 22.83 20.29
C GLN A 424 1.48 22.34 18.96
N LEU A 425 0.72 22.53 17.89
CA LEU A 425 1.07 21.99 16.58
C LEU A 425 2.43 22.48 16.09
N ASN A 426 3.15 21.59 15.42
CA ASN A 426 4.46 21.81 14.80
C ASN A 426 5.59 22.18 15.78
N LYS A 427 5.42 21.99 17.08
CA LYS A 427 6.48 22.22 18.07
C LYS A 427 7.51 21.09 18.06
N TYR A 428 8.77 21.46 17.86
CA TYR A 428 9.90 20.53 17.86
C TYR A 428 10.41 20.27 19.28
N LYS A 429 11.10 19.16 19.45
CA LYS A 429 11.82 18.81 20.68
C LYS A 429 13.32 18.85 20.43
N MET A 430 14.05 19.65 21.19
CA MET A 430 15.51 19.65 21.17
C MET A 430 16.01 18.66 22.22
N ASP A 431 16.54 17.53 21.77
CA ASP A 431 17.02 16.45 22.66
C ASP A 431 18.47 16.65 23.07
N LYS A 432 19.29 17.28 22.22
CA LYS A 432 20.67 17.65 22.55
C LYS A 432 20.94 19.05 22.05
N LYS A 433 21.43 19.91 22.93
CA LYS A 433 21.87 21.25 22.57
C LYS A 433 23.37 21.26 22.24
N GLY A 434 23.70 21.79 21.10
CA GLY A 434 25.06 22.06 20.64
C GLY A 434 25.17 23.45 20.06
N ASP A 435 26.10 23.63 19.14
CA ASP A 435 26.36 24.84 18.38
C ASP A 435 26.81 24.48 16.96
N THR A 436 27.02 25.49 16.11
CA THR A 436 27.54 25.35 14.74
C THR A 436 26.66 24.58 13.77
N VAL A 437 26.25 23.33 14.10
CA VAL A 437 25.42 22.45 13.27
C VAL A 437 24.19 22.02 14.04
N ALA A 438 23.01 22.17 13.42
CA ALA A 438 21.77 21.58 13.95
C ALA A 438 21.30 20.46 13.03
N VAL A 439 21.13 19.25 13.56
CA VAL A 439 20.59 18.08 12.87
C VAL A 439 19.13 17.93 13.26
N ILE A 440 18.22 18.00 12.29
CA ILE A 440 16.79 17.77 12.44
C ILE A 440 16.45 16.46 11.71
N ALA A 441 16.21 15.40 12.45
CA ALA A 441 15.99 14.07 11.89
C ALA A 441 14.57 13.58 12.16
N LEU A 442 13.88 13.17 11.10
CA LEU A 442 12.44 12.87 11.11
C LEU A 442 12.17 11.39 11.32
N GLY A 443 11.24 11.09 12.24
CA GLY A 443 10.64 9.76 12.39
C GLY A 443 11.67 8.65 12.56
N ASP A 444 11.60 7.62 11.73
CA ASP A 444 12.51 6.46 11.76
C ASP A 444 14.01 6.85 11.60
N PHE A 445 14.30 7.88 10.81
CA PHE A 445 15.67 8.36 10.65
C PHE A 445 16.19 9.23 11.80
N TYR A 446 15.42 9.39 12.87
CA TYR A 446 15.92 10.06 14.08
C TYR A 446 17.14 9.33 14.68
N GLN A 447 17.10 7.99 14.72
CA GLN A 447 18.22 7.17 15.20
C GLN A 447 19.49 7.38 14.34
N LYS A 448 19.31 7.55 13.03
CA LYS A 448 20.37 7.91 12.10
C LYS A 448 20.93 9.30 12.41
N GLY A 449 20.05 10.27 12.65
CA GLY A 449 20.44 11.64 13.06
C GLY A 449 21.25 11.64 14.36
N GLN A 450 20.88 10.81 15.34
CA GLN A 450 21.63 10.65 16.59
C GLN A 450 23.07 10.13 16.35
N LYS A 451 23.21 9.08 15.53
CA LYS A 451 24.54 8.58 15.12
C LYS A 451 25.38 9.62 14.41
N VAL A 452 24.78 10.40 13.50
CA VAL A 452 25.46 11.51 12.82
C VAL A 452 25.99 12.54 13.82
N VAL A 453 25.17 12.94 14.80
CA VAL A 453 25.58 13.87 15.86
C VAL A 453 26.73 13.32 16.69
N ASP A 454 26.71 12.03 17.03
CA ASP A 454 27.77 11.38 17.80
C ASP A 454 29.08 11.27 16.98
N MET A 455 28.99 10.96 15.69
CA MET A 455 30.15 10.95 14.78
C MET A 455 30.74 12.35 14.59
N LEU A 456 29.92 13.40 14.50
CA LEU A 456 30.37 14.79 14.46
C LEU A 456 31.07 15.19 15.76
N ALA A 457 30.57 14.75 16.92
CA ALA A 457 31.22 14.96 18.22
C ALA A 457 32.63 14.32 18.25
N GLY A 458 32.80 13.11 17.67
CA GLY A 458 34.09 12.49 17.47
C GLY A 458 35.06 13.27 16.58
N LYS A 459 34.57 14.25 15.81
CA LYS A 459 35.35 15.19 14.99
C LYS A 459 35.51 16.58 15.65
N GLY A 460 35.07 16.72 16.91
CA GLY A 460 35.16 17.96 17.66
C GLY A 460 34.02 18.95 17.40
N ILE A 461 32.93 18.53 16.76
CA ILE A 461 31.77 19.37 16.47
C ILE A 461 30.64 18.97 17.40
N ASN A 462 30.24 19.89 18.29
CA ASN A 462 29.12 19.70 19.20
C ASN A 462 27.79 20.07 18.53
N ALA A 463 27.22 19.13 17.76
CA ALA A 463 25.98 19.41 17.02
C ALA A 463 24.72 19.31 17.90
N THR A 464 23.72 20.14 17.59
CA THR A 464 22.37 20.06 18.15
C THR A 464 21.61 18.91 17.50
N LEU A 465 20.78 18.15 18.28
CA LEU A 465 19.85 17.15 17.77
C LEU A 465 18.41 17.55 18.07
N ILE A 466 17.56 17.52 17.06
CA ILE A 466 16.15 17.93 17.14
C ILE A 466 15.26 16.84 16.56
N ASN A 467 14.24 16.44 17.34
CA ASN A 467 13.11 15.65 16.88
C ASN A 467 11.98 16.61 16.46
N PRO A 468 11.63 16.67 15.16
CA PRO A 468 10.57 17.58 14.71
C PRO A 468 9.17 17.09 15.09
N ARG A 469 8.95 15.80 15.30
CA ARG A 469 7.68 15.16 15.66
C ARG A 469 6.54 15.34 14.63
N PHE A 470 6.47 16.49 13.99
CA PHE A 470 5.45 16.88 13.01
C PHE A 470 6.03 16.93 11.60
N VAL A 471 5.27 16.38 10.66
CA VAL A 471 5.55 16.46 9.22
C VAL A 471 4.77 17.61 8.58
N SER A 472 3.60 17.95 9.13
CA SER A 472 2.64 18.90 8.56
C SER A 472 3.12 20.37 8.52
N GLY A 473 4.08 20.74 9.37
CA GLY A 473 4.55 22.13 9.43
C GLY A 473 5.95 22.26 10.01
N ILE A 474 6.35 23.50 10.33
CA ILE A 474 7.67 23.82 10.90
C ILE A 474 7.53 24.63 12.20
N ASP A 475 8.45 24.45 13.13
CA ASP A 475 8.57 25.30 14.33
C ASP A 475 9.42 26.52 14.02
N GLU A 476 8.76 27.60 13.55
CA GLU A 476 9.45 28.83 13.19
C GLU A 476 10.22 29.44 14.36
N GLU A 477 9.71 29.34 15.60
CA GLU A 477 10.38 29.85 16.80
C GLU A 477 11.68 29.10 17.07
N MET A 478 11.65 27.76 16.99
CA MET A 478 12.85 26.93 17.11
C MET A 478 13.85 27.26 15.99
N LEU A 479 13.39 27.29 14.74
CA LEU A 479 14.25 27.57 13.58
C LEU A 479 14.88 28.99 13.67
N GLU A 480 14.12 29.99 14.12
CA GLU A 480 14.66 31.33 14.34
C GLU A 480 15.74 31.34 15.43
N SER A 481 15.54 30.58 16.50
CA SER A 481 16.48 30.48 17.60
C SER A 481 17.85 29.92 17.18
N LEU A 482 17.85 28.97 16.21
CA LEU A 482 19.09 28.36 15.70
C LEU A 482 20.01 29.36 15.00
N LYS A 483 19.49 30.47 14.43
CA LYS A 483 20.30 31.48 13.75
C LYS A 483 21.32 32.15 14.66
N LYS A 484 21.15 32.06 15.99
CA LYS A 484 22.05 32.70 16.95
C LYS A 484 23.39 32.00 17.08
N ASP A 485 23.37 30.68 17.08
CA ASP A 485 24.52 29.87 17.48
C ASP A 485 24.92 28.83 16.39
N HIS A 486 24.12 28.68 15.31
CA HIS A 486 24.36 27.71 14.26
C HIS A 486 24.65 28.37 12.92
N LYS A 487 25.40 27.67 12.06
CA LYS A 487 25.75 28.10 10.70
C LYS A 487 25.17 27.15 9.63
N LEU A 488 24.81 25.94 10.03
CA LEU A 488 24.31 24.90 9.14
C LEU A 488 23.15 24.16 9.82
N VAL A 489 22.06 24.02 9.10
CA VAL A 489 20.95 23.13 9.45
C VAL A 489 20.96 21.93 8.49
N VAL A 490 20.97 20.74 9.05
CA VAL A 490 20.94 19.46 8.36
C VAL A 490 19.57 18.83 8.60
N THR A 491 18.85 18.45 7.56
CA THR A 491 17.62 17.67 7.69
C THR A 491 17.82 16.27 7.17
N ILE A 492 17.26 15.27 7.87
CA ILE A 492 17.35 13.86 7.50
C ILE A 492 15.96 13.27 7.53
N GLU A 493 15.47 12.79 6.38
CA GLU A 493 14.16 12.16 6.24
C GLU A 493 14.26 10.86 5.44
N ASP A 494 13.46 9.87 5.81
CA ASP A 494 13.33 8.56 5.14
C ASP A 494 12.25 8.56 4.05
N GLY A 495 11.96 9.73 3.50
CA GLY A 495 10.99 10.00 2.44
C GLY A 495 11.64 10.60 1.19
N CYS A 496 10.80 10.89 0.21
CA CYS A 496 11.19 11.63 -1.00
C CYS A 496 11.57 13.07 -0.63
N ILE A 497 12.78 13.50 -1.04
CA ILE A 497 13.28 14.84 -0.73
C ILE A 497 12.50 15.95 -1.46
N ASP A 498 12.07 15.68 -2.70
CA ASP A 498 11.30 16.63 -3.51
C ASP A 498 9.90 16.84 -2.92
N GLY A 499 9.58 18.04 -2.51
CA GLY A 499 8.37 18.38 -1.75
C GLY A 499 8.40 17.88 -0.29
N GLY A 500 9.51 17.34 0.17
CA GLY A 500 9.69 16.73 1.47
C GLY A 500 9.79 17.72 2.64
N PHE A 501 10.09 17.19 3.81
CA PHE A 501 10.22 17.92 5.05
C PHE A 501 11.40 18.91 5.00
N GLY A 502 12.56 18.47 4.51
CA GLY A 502 13.78 19.27 4.43
C GLY A 502 13.65 20.47 3.51
N GLU A 503 12.95 20.37 2.39
CA GLU A 503 12.71 21.50 1.49
C GLU A 503 11.92 22.64 2.14
N ARG A 504 10.99 22.35 3.05
CA ARG A 504 10.25 23.39 3.78
C ARG A 504 11.16 24.16 4.72
N ILE A 505 12.08 23.49 5.38
CA ILE A 505 13.08 24.11 6.25
C ILE A 505 14.05 24.95 5.41
N SER A 506 14.50 24.45 4.27
CA SER A 506 15.34 25.19 3.34
C SER A 506 14.64 26.44 2.81
N ARG A 507 13.34 26.35 2.48
CA ARG A 507 12.53 27.50 2.08
C ARG A 507 12.44 28.56 3.18
N TYR A 508 12.29 28.12 4.45
CA TYR A 508 12.26 29.05 5.59
C TYR A 508 13.57 29.84 5.71
N TYR A 509 14.71 29.15 5.56
CA TYR A 509 16.03 29.80 5.66
C TYR A 509 16.48 30.52 4.39
N GLY A 510 15.83 30.31 3.25
CA GLY A 510 16.20 30.88 1.95
C GLY A 510 16.47 32.39 1.95
N PRO A 511 15.70 33.26 2.69
CA PRO A 511 15.99 34.67 2.82
C PRO A 511 17.12 35.04 3.82
N SER A 512 17.76 34.05 4.46
CA SER A 512 18.78 34.27 5.52
C SER A 512 20.16 33.76 5.09
N GLU A 513 21.17 34.00 5.91
CA GLU A 513 22.54 33.50 5.71
C GLU A 513 22.72 32.05 6.23
N MET A 514 21.69 31.46 6.85
CA MET A 514 21.74 30.09 7.35
C MET A 514 21.90 29.11 6.18
N LYS A 515 22.96 28.33 6.19
CA LYS A 515 23.09 27.22 5.24
C LYS A 515 22.18 26.06 5.61
N THR A 516 21.64 25.39 4.61
CA THR A 516 20.85 24.16 4.78
C THR A 516 21.37 23.06 3.86
N ILE A 517 21.36 21.84 4.34
CA ILE A 517 21.53 20.64 3.53
C ILE A 517 20.44 19.63 3.89
N CYS A 518 19.79 19.07 2.88
CA CYS A 518 18.70 18.14 3.05
C CYS A 518 19.10 16.75 2.55
N PHE A 519 18.84 15.73 3.36
CA PHE A 519 19.07 14.33 3.04
C PHE A 519 17.72 13.61 3.00
N GLY A 520 17.43 12.99 1.87
CA GLY A 520 16.24 12.21 1.58
C GLY A 520 16.41 11.49 0.24
N VAL A 521 15.48 10.64 -0.12
CA VAL A 521 15.53 9.88 -1.38
C VAL A 521 15.15 10.79 -2.55
N ARG A 522 15.95 10.77 -3.61
CA ARG A 522 15.65 11.51 -4.85
C ARG A 522 14.37 10.99 -5.50
N LYS A 523 13.61 11.89 -6.10
CA LYS A 523 12.37 11.58 -6.80
C LYS A 523 12.63 10.72 -8.03
N ALA A 524 12.30 9.43 -7.93
CA ALA A 524 12.34 8.48 -9.02
C ALA A 524 11.36 7.33 -8.76
N LEU A 525 11.01 6.59 -9.79
CA LEU A 525 10.34 5.30 -9.66
C LEU A 525 11.43 4.23 -9.50
N TYR A 526 11.53 3.66 -8.33
CA TYR A 526 12.46 2.58 -8.01
C TYR A 526 11.74 1.24 -8.14
N ASP A 527 12.42 0.21 -8.62
CA ASP A 527 11.88 -1.14 -8.69
C ASP A 527 12.78 -2.13 -7.96
N ARG A 528 12.22 -2.89 -7.03
CA ARG A 528 12.89 -3.96 -6.27
C ARG A 528 14.28 -3.53 -5.77
N TYR A 529 14.34 -2.32 -5.21
CA TYR A 529 15.60 -1.75 -4.75
C TYR A 529 16.16 -2.49 -3.53
N ASP A 530 17.48 -2.61 -3.49
CA ASP A 530 18.21 -2.94 -2.28
C ASP A 530 18.31 -1.68 -1.40
N VAL A 531 17.86 -1.77 -0.16
CA VAL A 531 17.77 -0.61 0.76
C VAL A 531 19.15 -0.03 1.03
N GLU A 532 20.15 -0.87 1.28
CA GLU A 532 21.51 -0.42 1.56
C GLU A 532 22.13 0.31 0.36
N GLN A 533 21.85 -0.18 -0.86
CA GLN A 533 22.30 0.48 -2.07
C GLN A 533 21.57 1.80 -2.29
N LEU A 534 20.22 1.82 -2.07
CA LEU A 534 19.43 3.04 -2.15
C LEU A 534 19.97 4.13 -1.20
N LEU A 535 20.27 3.77 0.05
CA LEU A 535 20.87 4.68 1.02
C LEU A 535 22.21 5.22 0.55
N ARG A 536 23.11 4.36 0.03
CA ARG A 536 24.41 4.78 -0.51
C ARG A 536 24.28 5.73 -1.71
N ASP A 537 23.37 5.42 -2.64
CA ASP A 537 23.18 6.19 -3.87
C ASP A 537 22.56 7.57 -3.61
N ASN A 538 21.87 7.72 -2.49
CA ASN A 538 21.23 8.97 -2.06
C ASN A 538 22.02 9.71 -0.96
N HIS A 539 23.25 9.30 -0.63
CA HIS A 539 24.07 9.88 0.44
C HIS A 539 23.38 9.85 1.81
N LEU A 540 22.65 8.77 2.08
CA LEU A 540 21.87 8.59 3.31
C LEU A 540 22.56 7.67 4.34
N THR A 541 23.79 7.22 4.11
CA THR A 541 24.56 6.56 5.18
C THR A 541 25.11 7.61 6.16
N GLU A 542 25.29 7.23 7.41
CA GLU A 542 25.78 8.16 8.44
C GLU A 542 27.15 8.74 8.09
N GLU A 543 28.04 7.92 7.52
CA GLU A 543 29.38 8.33 7.08
C GLU A 543 29.32 9.35 5.96
N GLN A 544 28.46 9.14 4.95
CA GLN A 544 28.31 10.08 3.83
C GLN A 544 27.73 11.43 4.33
N ILE A 545 26.69 11.38 5.16
CA ILE A 545 26.09 12.59 5.76
C ILE A 545 27.17 13.39 6.52
N VAL A 546 27.97 12.72 7.35
CA VAL A 546 29.04 13.39 8.12
C VAL A 546 30.07 14.02 7.19
N VAL A 547 30.49 13.34 6.12
CA VAL A 547 31.44 13.89 5.14
C VAL A 547 30.86 15.13 4.46
N ASP A 548 29.61 15.06 4.02
CA ASP A 548 28.95 16.18 3.33
C ASP A 548 28.77 17.38 4.26
N VAL A 549 28.41 17.15 5.53
CA VAL A 549 28.33 18.20 6.57
C VAL A 549 29.71 18.87 6.80
N LEU A 550 30.77 18.07 6.94
CA LEU A 550 32.12 18.60 7.17
C LEU A 550 32.64 19.45 6.01
N ASN A 551 32.20 19.19 4.78
CA ASN A 551 32.56 19.98 3.60
C ASN A 551 31.87 21.37 3.55
N LEU A 552 30.83 21.60 4.37
CA LEU A 552 30.03 22.83 4.37
C LEU A 552 30.35 23.78 5.51
N ILE A 553 31.00 23.31 6.57
CA ILE A 553 31.38 24.09 7.77
C ILE A 553 32.89 24.40 7.82
#